data_a85eb7a8ab6b7080bcf1d0ce1fe4a851
#
_entry.id   a85eb7a8ab6b7080bcf1d0ce1fe4a851
#
_cell.length_a   1.000
_cell.length_b   1.000
_cell.length_c   1.000
_cell.angle_alpha   90.00
_cell.angle_beta   90.00
_cell.angle_gamma   90.00
#
_symmetry.space_group_name_H-M   'P 1'
#
loop_
_entity.id
_entity.type
_entity.pdbx_description
1 polymer ?
#
loop_
_entity_poly.entity_id
_entity_poly.type
_entity_poly.pdbx_seq_one_letter_code
_entity_poly.pdbx_strand_id
1 'polypeptide(L)'
;MPLLLTSSRIFGIFGTGVDRDDLMPLMRDRIIGHDLERLAFRFTMLNDGEVVQCQISDAAMDELAGMQGTESSARQAQFLSLRETIERLASDLYDEAPRVRGHVVRIFTRHLQR
;
A
#
# COMPACT_ATOMS: atom_id res chain seq x y z
N MET A 1 -5.74 17.65 32.61
CA MET A 1 -5.82 17.25 32.01
C MET A 1 -5.95 17.20 31.38
N PRO A 2 -5.50 17.32 31.61
CA PRO A 2 -5.40 16.90 30.88
C PRO A 2 -5.38 16.84 30.10
N LEU A 3 -5.19 16.99 30.49
CA LEU A 3 -5.12 16.60 29.62
C LEU A 3 -5.17 16.51 28.93
N LEU A 4 -5.01 16.56 29.31
CA LEU A 4 -4.94 16.07 28.43
C LEU A 4 -5.04 15.91 27.69
N LEU A 5 -4.85 15.91 28.17
CA LEU A 5 -4.83 15.33 27.23
C LEU A 5 -4.97 15.21 26.41
N THR A 6 -4.70 15.34 26.84
CA THR A 6 -4.74 14.79 25.82
C THR A 6 -4.77 14.58 24.93
N SER A 7 -4.51 14.77 25.51
CA SER A 7 -4.44 14.23 24.49
C SER A 7 -4.35 14.06 23.67
N SER A 8 -4.08 14.36 24.30
CA SER A 8 -3.90 13.80 23.41
C SER A 8 -3.63 13.79 22.69
N ARG A 9 -3.45 14.20 23.31
CA ARG A 9 -3.09 13.82 22.60
C ARG A 9 -2.63 13.90 22.01
N ILE A 10 -2.21 14.39 22.82
CA ILE A 10 -1.69 14.02 22.20
C ILE A 10 -1.28 14.06 21.61
N PHE A 11 -0.86 14.53 22.22
CA PHE A 11 -0.34 14.13 21.51
C PHE A 11 0.07 14.17 20.96
N GLY A 12 0.25 14.72 21.76
CA GLY A 12 0.70 14.31 21.25
C GLY A 12 1.28 14.54 20.88
N ILE A 13 1.74 14.91 21.46
CA ILE A 13 2.23 14.71 21.03
C ILE A 13 2.75 14.57 20.73
N PHE A 14 3.17 14.80 21.27
CA PHE A 14 3.59 14.30 20.76
C PHE A 14 3.97 13.78 20.35
N GLY A 15 4.02 13.79 20.71
CA GLY A 15 4.36 13.12 20.29
C GLY A 15 4.58 12.78 19.86
N THR A 16 4.79 12.71 20.01
CA THR A 16 5.03 12.32 19.39
C THR A 16 5.34 11.74 18.73
N GLY A 17 5.42 11.82 19.48
CA GLY A 17 6.16 10.71 19.01
C GLY A 17 6.27 10.84 17.52
N VAL A 18 6.82 9.83 16.97
CA VAL A 18 6.70 9.84 15.53
C VAL A 18 5.25 9.64 15.19
N ASP A 19 4.65 10.71 14.73
CA ASP A 19 3.30 10.57 14.26
C ASP A 19 3.35 10.20 12.80
N ARG A 20 2.18 10.00 12.23
CA ARG A 20 2.08 9.56 10.85
C ARG A 20 2.66 10.58 9.87
N ASP A 21 2.72 11.83 10.27
CA ASP A 21 3.25 12.86 9.39
C ASP A 21 4.72 12.64 9.08
N ASP A 22 5.47 12.12 10.04
CA ASP A 22 6.88 11.83 9.80
C ASP A 22 7.07 10.64 8.89
N LEU A 23 6.10 9.76 8.83
CA LEU A 23 6.19 8.57 8.01
C LEU A 23 5.74 8.81 6.57
N MET A 24 4.94 9.82 6.36
CA MET A 24 4.48 10.21 5.03
C MET A 24 4.08 9.00 4.18
N PRO A 25 2.81 8.76 3.95
CA PRO A 25 2.42 7.65 3.10
C PRO A 25 3.02 7.80 1.71
N LEU A 26 3.17 6.67 1.03
CA LEU A 26 3.64 6.70 -0.34
C LEU A 26 2.65 7.48 -1.20
N MET A 27 3.17 8.18 -2.19
CA MET A 27 2.34 8.94 -3.10
C MET A 27 2.10 8.13 -4.37
N ARG A 28 0.91 8.36 -4.96
CA ARG A 28 0.54 7.68 -6.20
C ARG A 28 1.48 8.05 -7.32
N ASP A 29 1.82 7.06 -8.15
CA ASP A 29 2.66 7.29 -9.30
C ASP A 29 2.03 6.63 -10.52
N ARG A 30 2.63 5.56 -11.07
CA ARG A 30 2.21 5.03 -12.35
C ARG A 30 1.72 3.60 -12.26
N ILE A 31 0.90 3.24 -13.23
CA ILE A 31 0.47 1.86 -13.45
C ILE A 31 1.42 1.23 -14.46
N ILE A 32 1.97 0.07 -14.10
CA ILE A 32 2.79 -0.71 -15.03
C ILE A 32 1.89 -1.66 -15.81
N GLY A 33 1.07 -2.44 -15.11
CA GLY A 33 0.13 -3.34 -15.75
C GLY A 33 0.19 -4.74 -15.17
N HIS A 34 -0.64 -5.61 -15.74
CA HIS A 34 -0.74 -7.00 -15.30
C HIS A 34 0.43 -7.81 -15.83
N ASP A 35 1.06 -8.57 -14.95
CA ASP A 35 2.19 -9.44 -15.27
C ASP A 35 1.69 -10.88 -15.20
N LEU A 36 1.50 -11.50 -16.37
CA LEU A 36 0.95 -12.85 -16.44
C LEU A 36 1.91 -13.89 -15.89
N GLU A 37 3.21 -13.66 -15.99
CA GLU A 37 4.19 -14.61 -15.47
C GLU A 37 4.21 -14.62 -13.95
N ARG A 38 4.11 -13.44 -13.36
CA ARG A 38 4.14 -13.31 -11.91
C ARG A 38 2.77 -13.44 -11.28
N LEU A 39 1.73 -13.45 -12.08
CA LEU A 39 0.34 -13.44 -11.61
C LEU A 39 0.12 -12.30 -10.61
N ALA A 40 0.52 -11.11 -11.03
CA ALA A 40 0.44 -9.93 -10.20
C ALA A 40 0.20 -8.69 -11.05
N PHE A 41 -0.41 -7.69 -10.45
CA PHE A 41 -0.59 -6.39 -11.09
C PHE A 41 0.48 -5.44 -10.54
N ARG A 42 1.21 -4.80 -11.43
CA ARG A 42 2.36 -3.99 -11.05
C ARG A 42 2.06 -2.51 -11.17
N PHE A 43 2.59 -1.75 -10.23
CA PHE A 43 2.42 -0.30 -10.22
C PHE A 43 3.60 0.29 -9.46
N THR A 44 3.70 1.62 -9.49
CA THR A 44 4.74 2.30 -8.74
C THR A 44 4.11 3.35 -7.85
N MET A 45 4.80 3.63 -6.74
CA MET A 45 4.46 4.70 -5.83
C MET A 45 5.71 5.56 -5.67
N LEU A 46 5.57 6.70 -5.02
CA LEU A 46 6.71 7.58 -4.77
C LEU A 46 6.93 7.74 -3.28
N ASN A 47 8.17 7.66 -2.88
CA ASN A 47 8.59 7.97 -1.52
C ASN A 47 9.56 9.15 -1.60
N ASP A 48 9.04 10.34 -1.32
CA ASP A 48 9.85 11.56 -1.33
C ASP A 48 10.61 11.69 -2.65
N GLY A 49 9.91 11.45 -3.75
CA GLY A 49 10.47 11.58 -5.09
C GLY A 49 11.14 10.33 -5.62
N GLU A 50 11.36 9.33 -4.79
CA GLU A 50 11.97 8.07 -5.23
C GLU A 50 10.90 7.08 -5.64
N VAL A 51 11.13 6.39 -6.75
CA VAL A 51 10.18 5.40 -7.26
C VAL A 51 10.27 4.12 -6.44
N VAL A 52 9.13 3.66 -5.97
CA VAL A 52 9.00 2.40 -5.24
C VAL A 52 8.22 1.43 -6.10
N GLN A 53 8.84 0.29 -6.42
CA GLN A 53 8.16 -0.75 -7.19
C GLN A 53 7.19 -1.51 -6.30
N CYS A 54 5.96 -1.67 -6.78
CA CYS A 54 4.91 -2.35 -6.02
C CYS A 54 4.19 -3.36 -6.90
N GLN A 55 3.64 -4.36 -6.27
CA GLN A 55 2.76 -5.29 -6.97
C GLN A 55 1.78 -5.92 -6.00
N ILE A 56 0.64 -6.34 -6.52
CA ILE A 56 -0.37 -7.05 -5.76
C ILE A 56 -0.71 -8.32 -6.52
N SER A 57 -0.77 -9.45 -5.81
CA SER A 57 -1.07 -10.72 -6.45
C SER A 57 -2.50 -10.75 -7.00
N ASP A 58 -2.68 -11.53 -8.05
CA ASP A 58 -4.01 -11.73 -8.63
C ASP A 58 -5.00 -12.22 -7.59
N ALA A 59 -4.56 -13.16 -6.75
CA ALA A 59 -5.42 -13.71 -5.71
C ALA A 59 -5.83 -12.63 -4.71
N ALA A 60 -4.91 -11.74 -4.35
CA ALA A 60 -5.22 -10.67 -3.40
C ALA A 60 -6.23 -9.69 -4.00
N MET A 61 -6.06 -9.35 -5.29
CA MET A 61 -7.02 -8.45 -5.94
C MET A 61 -8.41 -9.08 -6.01
N ASP A 62 -8.45 -10.35 -6.38
CA ASP A 62 -9.73 -11.03 -6.45
C ASP A 62 -10.39 -11.08 -5.08
N GLU A 63 -9.62 -11.35 -4.03
CA GLU A 63 -10.18 -11.39 -2.69
C GLU A 63 -10.73 -10.03 -2.27
N LEU A 64 -9.99 -8.96 -2.55
CA LEU A 64 -10.47 -7.62 -2.24
C LEU A 64 -11.76 -7.29 -2.98
N ALA A 65 -11.89 -7.78 -4.20
CA ALA A 65 -13.07 -7.51 -5.03
C ALA A 65 -14.21 -8.48 -4.77
N GLY A 66 -13.97 -9.54 -3.99
CA GLY A 66 -14.97 -10.59 -3.79
C GLY A 66 -15.20 -11.39 -5.05
N MET A 67 -14.15 -11.61 -5.84
CA MET A 67 -14.26 -12.29 -7.13
C MET A 67 -13.23 -13.40 -7.22
N GLN A 68 -13.33 -14.18 -8.29
CA GLN A 68 -12.35 -15.22 -8.60
C GLN A 68 -12.19 -15.33 -10.10
N GLY A 69 -10.95 -15.62 -10.52
CA GLY A 69 -10.69 -15.91 -11.91
C GLY A 69 -10.81 -14.71 -12.84
N THR A 70 -10.50 -13.53 -12.35
CA THR A 70 -10.54 -12.32 -13.18
C THR A 70 -9.54 -12.46 -14.34
N GLU A 71 -9.99 -12.15 -15.54
CA GLU A 71 -9.14 -12.26 -16.72
C GLU A 71 -8.14 -11.11 -16.77
N SER A 72 -7.02 -11.38 -17.45
CA SER A 72 -5.95 -10.40 -17.57
C SER A 72 -6.44 -9.07 -18.13
N SER A 73 -7.32 -9.14 -19.14
CA SER A 73 -7.85 -7.93 -19.78
C SER A 73 -8.66 -7.06 -18.84
N ALA A 74 -9.16 -7.61 -17.73
CA ALA A 74 -9.97 -6.87 -16.77
C ALA A 74 -9.16 -6.41 -15.55
N ARG A 75 -7.89 -6.78 -15.48
CA ARG A 75 -7.10 -6.49 -14.28
C ARG A 75 -6.89 -5.00 -14.02
N GLN A 76 -6.70 -4.22 -15.08
CA GLN A 76 -6.49 -2.79 -14.87
C GLN A 76 -7.74 -2.11 -14.32
N ALA A 77 -8.91 -2.46 -14.85
CA ALA A 77 -10.16 -1.91 -14.32
C ALA A 77 -10.37 -2.33 -12.87
N GLN A 78 -10.04 -3.59 -12.56
CA GLN A 78 -10.13 -4.08 -11.19
C GLN A 78 -9.20 -3.30 -10.27
N PHE A 79 -7.95 -3.10 -10.71
CA PHE A 79 -6.99 -2.32 -9.92
C PHE A 79 -7.51 -0.90 -9.69
N LEU A 80 -8.02 -0.26 -10.73
CA LEU A 80 -8.49 1.12 -10.61
C LEU A 80 -9.62 1.24 -9.60
N SER A 81 -10.51 0.26 -9.56
CA SER A 81 -11.63 0.29 -8.60
C SER A 81 -11.18 0.05 -7.17
N LEU A 82 -10.04 -0.59 -6.98
CA LEU A 82 -9.51 -0.92 -5.64
C LEU A 82 -8.29 -0.07 -5.27
N ARG A 83 -7.96 0.90 -6.10
CA ARG A 83 -6.66 1.56 -6.05
C ARG A 83 -6.34 2.16 -4.69
N GLU A 84 -7.31 2.85 -4.09
CA GLU A 84 -7.08 3.47 -2.78
C GLU A 84 -6.71 2.46 -1.73
N THR A 85 -7.44 1.36 -1.69
CA THR A 85 -7.16 0.31 -0.71
C THR A 85 -5.80 -0.33 -0.95
N ILE A 86 -5.50 -0.60 -2.22
CA ILE A 86 -4.22 -1.22 -2.58
C ILE A 86 -3.05 -0.30 -2.24
N GLU A 87 -3.21 0.98 -2.51
CA GLU A 87 -2.13 1.95 -2.22
C GLU A 87 -1.91 2.09 -0.72
N ARG A 88 -2.98 2.02 0.07
CA ARG A 88 -2.84 2.06 1.51
C ARG A 88 -2.10 0.84 2.04
N LEU A 89 -2.43 -0.33 1.51
CA LEU A 89 -1.71 -1.55 1.88
C LEU A 89 -0.24 -1.47 1.50
N ALA A 90 0.04 -0.93 0.32
CA ALA A 90 1.42 -0.78 -0.12
C ALA A 90 2.20 0.15 0.82
N SER A 91 1.58 1.25 1.22
CA SER A 91 2.23 2.18 2.15
C SER A 91 2.51 1.54 3.48
N ASP A 92 1.54 0.79 4.01
CA ASP A 92 1.72 0.11 5.28
C ASP A 92 2.86 -0.91 5.22
N LEU A 93 2.90 -1.70 4.16
CA LEU A 93 3.95 -2.69 4.00
C LEU A 93 5.32 -2.05 3.81
N TYR A 94 5.35 -0.94 3.08
CA TYR A 94 6.59 -0.21 2.87
C TYR A 94 7.17 0.29 4.19
N ASP A 95 6.30 0.80 5.06
CA ASP A 95 6.72 1.29 6.36
C ASP A 95 7.29 0.19 7.24
N GLU A 96 6.82 -1.04 7.07
CA GLU A 96 7.28 -2.18 7.85
C GLU A 96 8.50 -2.85 7.26
N ALA A 97 8.83 -2.56 6.01
CA ALA A 97 9.90 -3.25 5.30
C ALA A 97 11.27 -2.65 5.62
N PRO A 98 12.32 -3.46 5.48
CA PRO A 98 13.68 -2.91 5.58
C PRO A 98 13.91 -1.87 4.49
N ARG A 99 14.65 -0.84 4.82
CA ARG A 99 14.97 0.21 3.84
C ARG A 99 16.13 -0.25 2.97
N VAL A 100 15.86 -1.18 2.09
CA VAL A 100 16.86 -1.74 1.19
C VAL A 100 16.58 -1.22 -0.21
N ARG A 101 17.62 -0.69 -0.85
CA ARG A 101 17.46 -0.19 -2.21
C ARG A 101 16.96 -1.31 -3.12
N GLY A 102 16.00 -0.99 -3.96
CA GLY A 102 15.44 -1.95 -4.89
C GLY A 102 14.41 -2.89 -4.29
N HIS A 103 14.04 -2.66 -3.04
CA HIS A 103 13.01 -3.47 -2.41
C HIS A 103 11.67 -3.30 -3.15
N VAL A 104 11.04 -4.41 -3.48
CA VAL A 104 9.74 -4.40 -4.13
C VAL A 104 8.67 -4.70 -3.08
N VAL A 105 7.65 -3.84 -3.03
CA VAL A 105 6.52 -4.06 -2.12
C VAL A 105 5.59 -5.07 -2.77
N ARG A 106 5.40 -6.21 -2.12
CA ARG A 106 4.55 -7.28 -2.64
C ARG A 106 3.38 -7.51 -1.71
N ILE A 107 2.19 -7.32 -2.24
CA ILE A 107 0.95 -7.50 -1.48
C ILE A 107 0.37 -8.87 -1.82
N PHE A 108 0.21 -9.70 -0.81
CA PHE A 108 -0.37 -11.03 -0.95
C PHE A 108 -1.64 -11.13 -0.12
N THR A 109 -2.38 -12.23 -0.30
CA THR A 109 -3.64 -12.41 0.44
C THR A 109 -3.46 -12.34 1.95
N ARG A 110 -2.33 -12.82 2.46
CA ARG A 110 -2.09 -12.77 3.91
C ARG A 110 -2.04 -11.33 4.45
N HIS A 111 -1.77 -10.36 3.60
CA HIS A 111 -1.69 -8.97 4.02
C HIS A 111 -3.06 -8.30 4.14
N LEU A 112 -4.09 -8.95 3.61
CA LEU A 112 -5.43 -8.36 3.61
C LEU A 112 -6.14 -8.48 4.95
N GLN A 113 -5.58 -9.27 5.85
CA GLN A 113 -6.21 -9.53 7.13
C GLN A 113 -5.56 -8.76 8.27
N ARG A 114 -4.99 -7.65 7.96
CA ARG A 114 -4.28 -6.81 8.93
C ARG A 114 -5.24 -5.96 9.74
#